data_64dba352fca9fd05647c23c50f0dd28a
#
_entry.id   64dba352fca9fd05647c23c50f0dd28a
#
_cell.length_a   1.000
_cell.length_b   1.000
_cell.length_c   1.000
_cell.angle_alpha   90.00
_cell.angle_beta   90.00
_cell.angle_gamma   90.00
#
_symmetry.space_group_name_H-M   'P 1'
#
loop_
_entity.id
_entity.type
_entity.pdbx_description
1 polymer ?
#
loop_
_entity_poly.entity_id
_entity_poly.type
_entity_poly.pdbx_seq_one_letter_code
_entity_poly.pdbx_strand_id
1 'polypeptide(L)'
;VGSSGRVFPRAMKASPLLRAWLGRLDGLGVRLASGRFWTGWDAQGGLSFRRATGETESIRPDATLLALGGASWPRLGSDGGWVPLLEGCGVAVSPLRPANGGFTVAWSTLMRERFAGQPLKRIVIRFGGEEAAGEAMIDAGGIEGGAIYALSAPIREALRREGAAEIVIDLRPDLALADLAARLA
;
A
#
# COMPACT_ATOMS: atom_id res chain seq x y z
N VAL A 1 3.35 21.90 -1.88
CA VAL A 1 4.27 20.82 -1.53
C VAL A 1 4.43 20.87 -0.02
N GLY A 2 4.24 19.75 0.67
CA GLY A 2 4.46 19.66 2.11
C GLY A 2 5.95 19.59 2.46
N SER A 3 6.29 19.75 3.74
CA SER A 3 7.69 19.69 4.23
C SER A 3 8.37 18.34 3.97
N SER A 4 7.58 17.27 3.78
CA SER A 4 8.04 15.92 3.40
C SER A 4 8.23 15.73 1.88
N GLY A 5 8.14 16.78 1.06
CA GLY A 5 8.15 16.69 -0.41
C GLY A 5 6.85 16.17 -1.03
N ARG A 6 5.86 15.79 -0.24
CA ARG A 6 4.55 15.33 -0.74
C ARG A 6 3.79 16.47 -1.41
N VAL A 7 3.21 16.18 -2.56
CA VAL A 7 2.38 17.12 -3.31
C VAL A 7 0.91 16.85 -3.01
N PHE A 8 0.20 17.91 -2.64
CA PHE A 8 -1.23 17.84 -2.36
C PHE A 8 -2.01 18.72 -3.35
N PRO A 9 -3.21 18.33 -3.80
CA PRO A 9 -4.09 19.20 -4.54
C PRO A 9 -4.45 20.45 -3.71
N ARG A 10 -4.58 21.62 -4.34
CA ARG A 10 -4.99 22.84 -3.62
C ARG A 10 -6.31 22.68 -2.86
N ALA A 11 -7.23 21.93 -3.43
CA ALA A 11 -8.54 21.67 -2.81
C ALA A 11 -8.46 20.70 -1.61
N MET A 12 -7.27 20.11 -1.31
CA MET A 12 -7.07 19.07 -0.28
C MET A 12 -8.08 17.92 -0.37
N LYS A 13 -8.59 17.64 -1.57
CA LYS A 13 -9.58 16.60 -1.88
C LYS A 13 -9.17 15.87 -3.16
N ALA A 14 -9.32 14.56 -3.18
CA ALA A 14 -9.02 13.73 -4.35
C ALA A 14 -10.09 13.85 -5.46
N SER A 15 -11.36 14.03 -5.11
CA SER A 15 -12.46 14.03 -6.08
C SER A 15 -12.37 15.11 -7.18
N PRO A 16 -11.98 16.37 -6.91
CA PRO A 16 -11.77 17.34 -7.98
C PRO A 16 -10.65 16.95 -8.95
N LEU A 17 -9.55 16.38 -8.43
CA LEU A 17 -8.46 15.89 -9.25
C LEU A 17 -8.91 14.74 -10.16
N LEU A 18 -9.64 13.77 -9.60
CA LEU A 18 -10.20 12.66 -10.38
C LEU A 18 -11.13 13.14 -11.49
N ARG A 19 -12.05 14.08 -11.20
CA ARG A 19 -12.95 14.63 -12.21
C ARG A 19 -12.20 15.36 -13.33
N ALA A 20 -11.20 16.15 -12.99
CA ALA A 20 -10.37 16.83 -13.98
C ALA A 20 -9.61 15.84 -14.86
N TRP A 21 -9.10 14.76 -14.27
CA TRP A 21 -8.43 13.68 -15.01
C TRP A 21 -9.39 12.98 -15.97
N LEU A 22 -10.56 12.57 -15.50
CA LEU A 22 -11.57 11.92 -16.34
C LEU A 22 -12.01 12.81 -17.49
N GLY A 23 -12.23 14.12 -17.25
CA GLY A 23 -12.56 15.08 -18.31
C GLY A 23 -11.44 15.24 -19.35
N ARG A 24 -10.16 15.18 -18.92
CA ARG A 24 -9.03 15.19 -19.85
C ARG A 24 -8.98 13.92 -20.69
N LEU A 25 -9.21 12.76 -20.09
CA LEU A 25 -9.24 11.48 -20.82
C LEU A 25 -10.36 11.47 -21.85
N ASP A 26 -11.56 11.92 -21.48
CA ASP A 26 -12.69 12.03 -22.39
C ASP A 26 -12.37 12.95 -23.59
N GLY A 27 -11.78 14.12 -23.33
CA GLY A 27 -11.32 15.04 -24.39
C GLY A 27 -10.22 14.47 -25.30
N LEU A 28 -9.52 13.42 -24.87
CA LEU A 28 -8.55 12.65 -25.67
C LEU A 28 -9.18 11.45 -26.39
N GLY A 29 -10.51 11.26 -26.30
CA GLY A 29 -11.22 10.15 -26.91
C GLY A 29 -11.14 8.83 -26.14
N VAL A 30 -10.62 8.85 -24.91
CA VAL A 30 -10.57 7.66 -24.05
C VAL A 30 -11.95 7.38 -23.47
N ARG A 31 -12.50 6.22 -23.75
CA ARG A 31 -13.80 5.78 -23.23
C ARG A 31 -13.63 4.94 -21.97
N LEU A 32 -14.12 5.43 -20.85
CA LEU A 32 -14.17 4.68 -19.61
C LEU A 32 -15.41 3.79 -19.57
N ALA A 33 -15.20 2.49 -19.53
CA ALA A 33 -16.25 1.48 -19.48
C ALA A 33 -16.32 0.85 -18.06
N SER A 34 -16.99 1.52 -17.14
CA SER A 34 -17.16 1.04 -15.75
C SER A 34 -18.23 -0.08 -15.66
N GLY A 35 -18.32 -0.74 -14.49
CA GLY A 35 -19.32 -1.80 -14.25
C GLY A 35 -19.07 -3.09 -15.00
N ARG A 36 -17.82 -3.32 -15.42
CA ARG A 36 -17.36 -4.52 -16.08
C ARG A 36 -16.33 -5.25 -15.25
N PHE A 37 -16.57 -6.49 -14.98
CA PHE A 37 -15.66 -7.37 -14.27
C PHE A 37 -14.98 -8.29 -15.26
N TRP A 38 -13.66 -8.18 -15.41
CA TRP A 38 -12.91 -9.03 -16.33
C TRP A 38 -12.89 -10.48 -15.82
N THR A 39 -13.20 -11.42 -16.68
CA THR A 39 -13.30 -12.86 -16.36
C THR A 39 -12.29 -13.71 -17.13
N GLY A 40 -11.32 -13.09 -17.80
CA GLY A 40 -10.31 -13.77 -18.59
C GLY A 40 -10.54 -13.59 -20.08
N TRP A 41 -10.29 -14.66 -20.82
CA TRP A 41 -10.43 -14.71 -22.28
C TRP A 41 -11.54 -15.70 -22.68
N ASP A 42 -12.19 -15.41 -23.76
CA ASP A 42 -13.11 -16.35 -24.42
C ASP A 42 -12.34 -17.41 -25.23
N ALA A 43 -13.07 -18.41 -25.78
CA ALA A 43 -12.49 -19.50 -26.55
C ALA A 43 -11.80 -19.05 -27.87
N GLN A 44 -12.03 -17.82 -28.31
CA GLN A 44 -11.45 -17.23 -29.49
C GLN A 44 -10.38 -16.18 -29.15
N GLY A 45 -9.97 -16.05 -27.91
CA GLY A 45 -8.94 -15.12 -27.42
C GLY A 45 -9.41 -13.68 -27.24
N GLY A 46 -10.71 -13.40 -27.28
CA GLY A 46 -11.28 -12.11 -26.90
C GLY A 46 -11.31 -11.92 -25.39
N LEU A 47 -11.21 -10.66 -24.94
CA LEU A 47 -11.35 -10.33 -23.52
C LEU A 47 -12.81 -10.50 -23.08
N SER A 48 -13.04 -11.33 -22.09
CA SER A 48 -14.37 -11.61 -21.54
C SER A 48 -14.65 -10.75 -20.30
N PHE A 49 -15.82 -10.12 -20.28
CA PHE A 49 -16.26 -9.29 -19.16
C PHE A 49 -17.67 -9.69 -18.73
N ARG A 50 -17.91 -9.72 -17.44
CA ARG A 50 -19.23 -9.84 -16.85
C ARG A 50 -19.70 -8.46 -16.40
N ARG A 51 -20.90 -8.08 -16.81
CA ARG A 51 -21.55 -6.85 -16.39
C ARG A 51 -22.22 -7.02 -15.02
N ALA A 52 -22.55 -5.91 -14.37
CA ALA A 52 -23.32 -5.91 -13.11
C ALA A 52 -24.72 -6.57 -13.29
N THR A 53 -25.27 -6.58 -14.51
CA THR A 53 -26.51 -7.27 -14.88
C THR A 53 -26.37 -8.80 -14.92
N GLY A 54 -25.15 -9.34 -14.88
CA GLY A 54 -24.84 -10.76 -15.09
C GLY A 54 -24.54 -11.14 -16.51
N GLU A 55 -24.80 -10.27 -17.49
CA GLU A 55 -24.49 -10.50 -18.90
C GLU A 55 -22.98 -10.58 -19.14
N THR A 56 -22.58 -11.45 -20.06
CA THR A 56 -21.20 -11.55 -20.52
C THR A 56 -21.03 -10.86 -21.88
N GLU A 57 -19.99 -10.07 -22.02
CA GLU A 57 -19.58 -9.47 -23.29
C GLU A 57 -18.12 -9.84 -23.62
N SER A 58 -17.81 -9.95 -24.90
CA SER A 58 -16.44 -10.17 -25.38
C SER A 58 -15.98 -8.97 -26.21
N ILE A 59 -14.72 -8.59 -26.03
CA ILE A 59 -14.10 -7.47 -26.74
C ILE A 59 -12.78 -7.95 -27.34
N ARG A 60 -12.55 -7.61 -28.61
CA ARG A 60 -11.29 -7.93 -29.30
C ARG A 60 -10.57 -6.63 -29.67
N PRO A 61 -9.69 -6.13 -28.83
CA PRO A 61 -8.87 -4.97 -29.16
C PRO A 61 -7.65 -5.37 -29.99
N ASP A 62 -7.07 -4.40 -30.69
CA ASP A 62 -5.80 -4.58 -31.40
C ASP A 62 -4.62 -4.79 -30.44
N ALA A 63 -4.70 -4.21 -29.23
CA ALA A 63 -3.72 -4.38 -28.18
C ALA A 63 -4.38 -4.28 -26.80
N THR A 64 -3.82 -4.96 -25.80
CA THR A 64 -4.32 -4.97 -24.42
C THR A 64 -3.21 -4.65 -23.44
N LEU A 65 -3.46 -3.69 -22.54
CA LEU A 65 -2.65 -3.45 -21.37
C LEU A 65 -3.42 -3.90 -20.13
N LEU A 66 -2.90 -4.90 -19.42
CA LEU A 66 -3.46 -5.37 -18.16
C LEU A 66 -2.91 -4.50 -17.00
N ALA A 67 -3.76 -3.71 -16.40
CA ALA A 67 -3.45 -2.84 -15.24
C ALA A 67 -4.38 -3.18 -14.07
N LEU A 68 -4.34 -4.44 -13.63
CA LEU A 68 -5.34 -5.09 -12.78
C LEU A 68 -5.21 -4.75 -11.28
N GLY A 69 -4.21 -3.96 -10.90
CA GLY A 69 -3.97 -3.60 -9.51
C GLY A 69 -3.40 -4.75 -8.68
N GLY A 70 -3.45 -4.60 -7.37
CA GLY A 70 -3.01 -5.60 -6.40
C GLY A 70 -4.16 -6.31 -5.70
N ALA A 71 -3.96 -6.63 -4.41
CA ALA A 71 -4.96 -7.28 -3.55
C ALA A 71 -5.15 -6.56 -2.21
N SER A 72 -4.84 -5.27 -2.15
CA SER A 72 -4.80 -4.51 -0.89
C SER A 72 -6.13 -3.85 -0.50
N TRP A 73 -7.12 -3.84 -1.39
CA TRP A 73 -8.40 -3.18 -1.13
C TRP A 73 -9.59 -3.89 -1.81
N PRO A 74 -9.99 -5.09 -1.35
CA PRO A 74 -11.04 -5.90 -1.98
C PRO A 74 -12.38 -5.15 -2.12
N ARG A 75 -12.72 -4.31 -1.14
CA ARG A 75 -13.96 -3.50 -1.16
C ARG A 75 -14.05 -2.52 -2.34
N LEU A 76 -12.91 -2.18 -2.96
CA LEU A 76 -12.83 -1.32 -4.15
C LEU A 76 -12.35 -2.07 -5.40
N GLY A 77 -12.43 -3.40 -5.40
CA GLY A 77 -12.10 -4.24 -6.53
C GLY A 77 -10.62 -4.61 -6.66
N SER A 78 -9.76 -4.24 -5.71
CA SER A 78 -8.35 -4.65 -5.67
C SER A 78 -8.21 -5.89 -4.78
N ASP A 79 -8.70 -7.03 -5.29
CA ASP A 79 -8.83 -8.29 -4.56
C ASP A 79 -7.84 -9.39 -5.01
N GLY A 80 -7.05 -9.12 -6.08
CA GLY A 80 -6.13 -10.09 -6.65
C GLY A 80 -6.82 -11.21 -7.45
N GLY A 81 -8.12 -11.11 -7.69
CA GLY A 81 -8.91 -12.13 -8.41
C GLY A 81 -8.45 -12.42 -9.84
N TRP A 82 -7.59 -11.58 -10.38
CA TRP A 82 -6.97 -11.79 -11.70
C TRP A 82 -5.83 -12.84 -11.68
N VAL A 83 -5.23 -13.12 -10.52
CA VAL A 83 -4.09 -14.07 -10.41
C VAL A 83 -4.44 -15.43 -10.98
N PRO A 84 -5.51 -16.14 -10.55
CA PRO A 84 -5.85 -17.46 -11.07
C PRO A 84 -6.19 -17.42 -12.57
N LEU A 85 -6.65 -16.30 -13.11
CA LEU A 85 -6.91 -16.18 -14.55
C LEU A 85 -5.63 -16.22 -15.38
N LEU A 86 -4.58 -15.54 -14.91
CA LEU A 86 -3.27 -15.56 -15.56
C LEU A 86 -2.55 -16.89 -15.38
N GLU A 87 -2.59 -17.46 -14.17
CA GLU A 87 -2.00 -18.77 -13.88
C GLU A 87 -2.66 -19.88 -14.72
N GLY A 88 -3.98 -19.81 -14.91
CA GLY A 88 -4.73 -20.71 -15.79
C GLY A 88 -4.30 -20.61 -17.26
N CYS A 89 -3.69 -19.51 -17.67
CA CYS A 89 -3.09 -19.32 -19.01
C CYS A 89 -1.59 -19.67 -19.04
N GLY A 90 -1.04 -20.25 -17.97
CA GLY A 90 0.37 -20.63 -17.90
C GLY A 90 1.33 -19.48 -17.55
N VAL A 91 0.81 -18.33 -17.16
CA VAL A 91 1.65 -17.19 -16.73
C VAL A 91 2.03 -17.38 -15.26
N ALA A 92 3.33 -17.41 -14.97
CA ALA A 92 3.82 -17.45 -13.60
C ALA A 92 3.58 -16.10 -12.91
N VAL A 93 2.85 -16.10 -11.80
CA VAL A 93 2.58 -14.89 -11.00
C VAL A 93 3.32 -14.98 -9.68
N SER A 94 4.15 -13.97 -9.37
CA SER A 94 4.77 -13.89 -8.05
C SER A 94 3.71 -13.64 -6.98
N PRO A 95 3.79 -14.34 -5.80
CA PRO A 95 2.83 -14.15 -4.73
C PRO A 95 2.68 -12.68 -4.34
N LEU A 96 1.44 -12.21 -4.28
CA LEU A 96 1.15 -10.85 -3.83
C LEU A 96 1.51 -10.71 -2.34
N ARG A 97 2.23 -9.65 -2.00
CA ARG A 97 2.67 -9.36 -0.63
C ARG A 97 2.39 -7.91 -0.28
N PRO A 98 2.10 -7.59 1.00
CA PRO A 98 1.93 -6.20 1.43
C PRO A 98 3.19 -5.39 1.13
N ALA A 99 3.04 -4.24 0.45
CA ALA A 99 4.14 -3.32 0.18
C ALA A 99 4.25 -2.23 1.27
N ASN A 100 3.11 -1.78 1.79
CA ASN A 100 3.01 -0.78 2.86
C ASN A 100 2.22 -1.41 4.01
N GLY A 101 2.84 -2.33 4.74
CA GLY A 101 2.23 -3.01 5.87
C GLY A 101 2.72 -2.47 7.20
N GLY A 102 1.82 -2.40 8.20
CA GLY A 102 2.18 -2.35 9.60
C GLY A 102 2.55 -3.76 10.10
N PHE A 103 3.07 -3.82 11.29
CA PHE A 103 3.50 -5.08 11.94
C PHE A 103 2.89 -5.23 13.31
N THR A 104 2.51 -6.44 13.63
CA THR A 104 2.04 -6.79 14.98
C THR A 104 3.20 -6.73 15.96
N VAL A 105 2.96 -6.11 17.12
CA VAL A 105 3.91 -6.03 18.22
C VAL A 105 3.22 -6.46 19.51
N ALA A 106 3.88 -7.32 20.27
CA ALA A 106 3.38 -7.76 21.58
C ALA A 106 3.62 -6.66 22.65
N TRP A 107 2.90 -5.56 22.52
CA TRP A 107 2.99 -4.47 23.48
C TRP A 107 2.65 -4.90 24.91
N SER A 108 3.33 -4.33 25.90
CA SER A 108 2.89 -4.42 27.28
C SER A 108 1.50 -3.78 27.47
N THR A 109 0.81 -4.16 28.53
CA THR A 109 -0.49 -3.56 28.88
C THR A 109 -0.38 -2.04 29.00
N LEU A 110 0.68 -1.54 29.65
CA LEU A 110 0.96 -0.10 29.76
C LEU A 110 1.05 0.59 28.40
N MET A 111 1.78 -0.01 27.45
CA MET A 111 1.94 0.57 26.10
C MET A 111 0.60 0.64 25.36
N ARG A 112 -0.20 -0.42 25.42
CA ARG A 112 -1.52 -0.46 24.78
C ARG A 112 -2.49 0.56 25.36
N GLU A 113 -2.57 0.66 26.68
CA GLU A 113 -3.54 1.52 27.36
C GLU A 113 -3.19 3.01 27.25
N ARG A 114 -1.91 3.35 27.30
CA ARG A 114 -1.48 4.75 27.35
C ARG A 114 -1.09 5.34 26.01
N PHE A 115 -0.62 4.52 25.06
CA PHE A 115 0.01 5.02 23.84
C PHE A 115 -0.65 4.54 22.56
N ALA A 116 -1.64 3.65 22.59
CA ALA A 116 -2.39 3.30 21.38
C ALA A 116 -3.07 4.54 20.78
N GLY A 117 -2.92 4.71 19.46
CA GLY A 117 -3.37 5.88 18.73
C GLY A 117 -2.41 7.08 18.79
N GLN A 118 -1.27 6.97 19.48
CA GLN A 118 -0.30 8.06 19.56
C GLN A 118 0.72 8.01 18.40
N PRO A 119 0.93 9.14 17.70
CA PRO A 119 1.96 9.24 16.67
C PRO A 119 3.33 9.47 17.29
N LEU A 120 4.31 8.71 16.80
CA LEU A 120 5.74 8.98 16.99
C LEU A 120 6.20 9.86 15.82
N LYS A 121 6.54 11.11 16.08
CA LYS A 121 6.93 12.08 15.05
C LYS A 121 8.42 12.37 15.10
N ARG A 122 9.00 12.64 13.91
CA ARG A 122 10.43 12.98 13.77
C ARG A 122 11.34 11.93 14.39
N ILE A 123 11.06 10.67 14.07
CA ILE A 123 11.85 9.51 14.49
C ILE A 123 12.68 9.00 13.33
N VAL A 124 13.70 8.19 13.65
CA VAL A 124 14.39 7.33 12.70
C VAL A 124 14.20 5.88 13.14
N ILE A 125 13.81 5.03 12.20
CA ILE A 125 13.71 3.58 12.40
C ILE A 125 14.87 2.93 11.65
N ARG A 126 15.54 1.97 12.31
CA ARG A 126 16.64 1.21 11.71
C ARG A 126 16.33 -0.27 11.72
N PHE A 127 16.62 -0.93 10.62
CA PHE A 127 16.48 -2.38 10.46
C PHE A 127 17.45 -2.89 9.39
N GLY A 128 18.24 -3.94 9.71
CA GLY A 128 19.09 -4.64 8.74
C GLY A 128 20.12 -3.77 8.01
N GLY A 129 20.57 -2.68 8.63
CA GLY A 129 21.50 -1.72 8.01
C GLY A 129 20.81 -0.62 7.20
N GLU A 130 19.51 -0.69 7.02
CA GLU A 130 18.69 0.37 6.40
C GLU A 130 18.07 1.28 7.47
N GLU A 131 17.80 2.53 7.10
CA GLU A 131 17.11 3.47 7.99
C GLU A 131 16.03 4.27 7.25
N ALA A 132 14.99 4.64 7.99
CA ALA A 132 13.91 5.49 7.49
C ALA A 132 13.55 6.56 8.51
N ALA A 133 13.68 7.82 8.10
CA ALA A 133 13.22 8.96 8.88
C ALA A 133 11.73 9.26 8.58
N GLY A 134 10.98 9.63 9.60
CA GLY A 134 9.59 9.99 9.41
C GLY A 134 8.74 9.92 10.67
N GLU A 135 7.57 9.34 10.51
CA GLU A 135 6.61 9.14 11.60
C GLU A 135 6.12 7.69 11.60
N ALA A 136 5.75 7.21 12.78
CA ALA A 136 5.02 5.97 12.97
C ALA A 136 3.82 6.20 13.89
N MET A 137 2.88 5.27 13.87
CA MET A 137 1.71 5.25 14.74
C MET A 137 1.78 3.98 15.59
N ILE A 138 1.62 4.13 16.88
CA ILE A 138 1.42 3.00 17.78
C ILE A 138 -0.06 2.63 17.69
N ASP A 139 -0.35 1.42 17.26
CA ASP A 139 -1.69 0.84 17.31
C ASP A 139 -1.80 -0.13 18.49
N ALA A 140 -3.03 -0.47 18.90
CA ALA A 140 -3.26 -1.37 20.03
C ALA A 140 -2.61 -2.76 19.85
N GLY A 141 -2.47 -3.21 18.61
CA GLY A 141 -1.87 -4.52 18.26
C GLY A 141 -0.54 -4.42 17.55
N GLY A 142 0.01 -3.21 17.28
CA GLY A 142 1.18 -3.11 16.45
C GLY A 142 1.73 -1.72 16.23
N ILE A 143 2.48 -1.59 15.15
CA ILE A 143 3.08 -0.32 14.70
C ILE A 143 2.92 -0.17 13.19
N GLU A 144 2.59 1.04 12.75
CA GLU A 144 2.43 1.37 11.34
C GLU A 144 2.94 2.79 11.04
N GLY A 145 2.82 3.26 9.80
CA GLY A 145 3.16 4.64 9.41
C GLY A 145 4.32 4.73 8.45
N GLY A 146 4.61 5.95 8.00
CA GLY A 146 5.51 6.19 6.87
C GLY A 146 6.91 5.61 7.02
N ALA A 147 7.52 5.71 8.20
CA ALA A 147 8.85 5.17 8.47
C ALA A 147 8.84 3.62 8.51
N ILE A 148 7.76 3.01 9.01
CA ILE A 148 7.55 1.55 8.98
C ILE A 148 7.34 1.07 7.56
N TYR A 149 6.52 1.78 6.78
CA TYR A 149 6.22 1.38 5.39
C TYR A 149 7.47 1.40 4.50
N ALA A 150 8.36 2.35 4.72
CA ALA A 150 9.63 2.43 3.98
C ALA A 150 10.52 1.19 4.19
N LEU A 151 10.47 0.57 5.38
CA LEU A 151 11.23 -0.62 5.74
C LEU A 151 10.39 -1.91 5.71
N SER A 152 9.14 -1.86 5.24
CA SER A 152 8.24 -3.01 5.32
C SER A 152 8.70 -4.22 4.51
N ALA A 153 9.41 -4.02 3.40
CA ALA A 153 9.92 -5.12 2.61
C ALA A 153 10.99 -5.95 3.35
N PRO A 154 12.10 -5.36 3.83
CA PRO A 154 13.11 -6.11 4.56
C PRO A 154 12.59 -6.70 5.88
N ILE A 155 11.75 -5.98 6.63
CA ILE A 155 11.15 -6.49 7.88
C ILE A 155 10.26 -7.70 7.58
N ARG A 156 9.40 -7.64 6.57
CA ARG A 156 8.54 -8.76 6.15
C ARG A 156 9.35 -9.99 5.76
N GLU A 157 10.44 -9.82 5.01
CA GLU A 157 11.27 -10.96 4.61
C GLU A 157 12.01 -11.57 5.81
N ALA A 158 12.44 -10.77 6.78
CA ALA A 158 13.00 -11.28 8.04
C ALA A 158 11.97 -12.06 8.85
N LEU A 159 10.77 -11.52 9.03
CA LEU A 159 9.67 -12.21 9.70
C LEU A 159 9.33 -13.53 9.03
N ARG A 160 9.36 -13.61 7.70
CA ARG A 160 9.11 -14.86 6.97
C ARG A 160 10.19 -15.92 7.21
N ARG A 161 11.46 -15.51 7.36
CA ARG A 161 12.59 -16.43 7.59
C ARG A 161 12.74 -16.85 9.04
N GLU A 162 12.54 -15.91 9.96
CA GLU A 162 12.98 -15.99 11.36
C GLU A 162 11.80 -15.97 12.35
N GLY A 163 10.59 -15.66 11.87
CA GLY A 163 9.38 -15.59 12.71
C GLY A 163 9.29 -14.33 13.57
N ALA A 164 10.39 -13.61 13.74
CA ALA A 164 10.47 -12.36 14.49
C ALA A 164 11.44 -11.39 13.81
N ALA A 165 11.25 -10.09 14.07
CA ALA A 165 12.16 -9.03 13.63
C ALA A 165 12.28 -7.98 14.71
N GLU A 166 13.49 -7.53 15.00
CA GLU A 166 13.76 -6.46 15.94
C GLU A 166 14.09 -5.18 15.18
N ILE A 167 13.35 -4.11 15.46
CA ILE A 167 13.62 -2.78 14.91
C ILE A 167 14.14 -1.86 16.00
N VAL A 168 15.00 -0.94 15.65
CA VAL A 168 15.48 0.12 16.55
C VAL A 168 14.80 1.42 16.19
N ILE A 169 14.15 2.06 17.18
CA ILE A 169 13.48 3.34 17.00
C ILE A 169 14.25 4.41 17.75
N ASP A 170 14.84 5.33 17.01
CA ASP A 170 15.45 6.53 17.57
C ASP A 170 14.37 7.62 17.69
N LEU A 171 13.97 7.89 18.92
CA LEU A 171 12.90 8.85 19.22
C LEU A 171 13.38 10.32 19.15
N ARG A 172 14.68 10.56 19.15
CA ARG A 172 15.26 11.90 19.17
C ARG A 172 16.52 11.98 18.30
N PRO A 173 16.41 11.72 16.99
CA PRO A 173 17.56 11.67 16.09
C PRO A 173 18.28 13.01 15.93
N ASP A 174 17.65 14.10 16.31
CA ASP A 174 18.17 15.47 16.31
C ASP A 174 18.99 15.82 17.56
N LEU A 175 19.07 14.93 18.56
CA LEU A 175 19.86 15.16 19.78
C LEU A 175 21.06 14.23 19.84
N ALA A 176 22.21 14.82 20.21
CA ALA A 176 23.37 14.01 20.56
C ALA A 176 23.10 13.25 21.88
N LEU A 177 23.71 12.06 22.01
CA LEU A 177 23.52 11.21 23.18
C LEU A 177 23.87 11.93 24.49
N ALA A 178 24.93 12.74 24.49
CA ALA A 178 25.35 13.53 25.65
C ALA A 178 24.27 14.56 26.09
N ASP A 179 23.64 15.23 25.12
CA ASP A 179 22.58 16.19 25.38
C ASP A 179 21.31 15.51 25.90
N LEU A 180 21.00 14.33 25.38
CA LEU A 180 19.88 13.54 25.84
C LEU A 180 20.10 13.04 27.27
N ALA A 181 21.29 12.51 27.57
CA ALA A 181 21.66 12.07 28.92
C ALA A 181 21.60 13.22 29.94
N ALA A 182 22.08 14.41 29.58
CA ALA A 182 22.01 15.58 30.44
C ALA A 182 20.58 16.07 30.73
N ARG A 183 19.60 15.76 29.87
CA ARG A 183 18.17 16.11 30.06
C ARG A 183 17.42 15.09 30.89
N LEU A 184 17.94 13.87 31.04
CA LEU A 184 17.33 12.78 31.78
C LEU A 184 17.89 12.62 33.20
N ALA A 185 19.03 13.25 33.48
CA ALA A 185 19.64 13.33 34.80
C ALA A 185 19.00 14.45 35.67
#